data_f9ce5f74a08699194becf925b4629580
#
_entry.id   f9ce5f74a08699194becf925b4629580
#
_cell.length_a   1.000
_cell.length_b   1.000
_cell.length_c   1.000
_cell.angle_alpha   90.00
_cell.angle_beta   90.00
_cell.angle_gamma   90.00
#
_symmetry.space_group_name_H-M   'P 1'
#
loop_
_entity.id
_entity.type
_entity.pdbx_description
1 polymer ?
#
loop_
_entity_poly.entity_id
_entity_poly.type
_entity_poly.pdbx_seq_one_letter_code
_entity_poly.pdbx_strand_id
1 'polypeptide(L)'
;IVLKNDDFVEKICNNIEYERILSAIVSMKDIYKEVMYYHFVMDLSIPEVAKMLNCKVSTVKQRLVRGKKLLYAQLFGGESNDSRE
;
A
#
# COMPACT_ATOMS: atom_id res chain seq x y z
N ILE A 1 -1.94 16.14 -1.41
CA ILE A 1 -1.53 14.76 -1.42
C ILE A 1 -2.12 14.03 -2.62
N VAL A 2 -1.31 13.27 -3.29
CA VAL A 2 -1.73 12.61 -4.51
C VAL A 2 -1.60 11.11 -4.35
N LEU A 3 -2.64 10.37 -4.70
CA LEU A 3 -2.55 8.94 -4.74
C LEU A 3 -2.19 8.51 -6.14
N LYS A 4 -1.31 7.52 -6.24
CA LYS A 4 -0.88 7.07 -7.52
C LYS A 4 -2.03 6.49 -8.30
N ASN A 5 -2.07 6.81 -9.59
CA ASN A 5 -3.17 6.38 -10.41
C ASN A 5 -2.91 5.00 -10.96
N ASP A 6 -3.54 3.98 -10.41
CA ASP A 6 -3.50 2.65 -11.00
C ASP A 6 -4.84 1.99 -10.70
N ASP A 7 -5.07 0.83 -11.30
CA ASP A 7 -6.35 0.16 -11.19
C ASP A 7 -6.75 -0.11 -9.75
N PHE A 8 -5.77 -0.49 -8.94
CA PHE A 8 -6.04 -0.82 -7.56
C PHE A 8 -6.53 0.42 -6.81
N VAL A 9 -5.80 1.52 -6.98
CA VAL A 9 -6.12 2.76 -6.28
C VAL A 9 -7.47 3.30 -6.78
N GLU A 10 -7.71 3.24 -8.07
CA GLU A 10 -8.96 3.72 -8.61
C GLU A 10 -10.13 2.96 -8.05
N LYS A 11 -10.01 1.64 -7.98
CA LYS A 11 -11.07 0.83 -7.44
C LYS A 11 -11.38 1.20 -6.02
N ILE A 12 -10.37 1.43 -5.22
CA ILE A 12 -10.56 1.78 -3.83
C ILE A 12 -11.12 3.17 -3.69
N CYS A 13 -10.56 4.13 -4.41
CA CYS A 13 -10.98 5.51 -4.27
C CYS A 13 -12.41 5.77 -4.71
N ASN A 14 -12.92 4.92 -5.57
CA ASN A 14 -14.30 5.10 -6.00
C ASN A 14 -15.29 4.77 -4.90
N ASN A 15 -14.86 4.00 -3.90
CA ASN A 15 -15.78 3.54 -2.89
C ASN A 15 -15.43 3.95 -1.47
N ILE A 16 -14.21 4.40 -1.26
CA ILE A 16 -13.73 4.66 0.10
C ILE A 16 -13.14 6.05 0.17
N GLU A 17 -13.42 6.75 1.23
CA GLU A 17 -12.86 8.09 1.41
C GLU A 17 -11.36 8.03 1.57
N TYR A 18 -10.70 9.06 1.07
CA TYR A 18 -9.26 9.13 1.11
C TYR A 18 -8.70 8.97 2.53
N GLU A 19 -9.36 9.59 3.48
CA GLU A 19 -8.88 9.52 4.86
C GLU A 19 -8.88 8.12 5.41
N ARG A 20 -9.84 7.32 5.02
CA ARG A 20 -9.88 5.94 5.47
C ARG A 20 -8.74 5.13 4.88
N ILE A 21 -8.44 5.41 3.62
CA ILE A 21 -7.33 4.72 2.96
C ILE A 21 -6.02 5.07 3.66
N LEU A 22 -5.82 6.33 3.91
CA LEU A 22 -4.61 6.79 4.56
C LEU A 22 -4.46 6.20 5.96
N SER A 23 -5.54 6.20 6.70
CA SER A 23 -5.53 5.65 8.03
C SER A 23 -5.18 4.16 8.02
N ALA A 24 -5.71 3.44 7.06
CA ALA A 24 -5.43 2.02 6.94
C ALA A 24 -3.96 1.78 6.61
N ILE A 25 -3.39 2.60 5.74
CA ILE A 25 -1.99 2.44 5.39
C ILE A 25 -1.11 2.70 6.61
N VAL A 26 -1.41 3.75 7.33
CA VAL A 26 -0.61 4.12 8.48
C VAL A 26 -0.66 3.07 9.58
N SER A 27 -1.73 2.31 9.65
CA SER A 27 -1.86 1.31 10.69
C SER A 27 -1.19 -0.02 10.34
N MET A 28 -0.59 -0.13 9.18
CA MET A 28 0.06 -1.38 8.81
C MET A 28 1.40 -1.53 9.50
N LYS A 29 1.96 -2.74 9.42
CA LYS A 29 3.31 -2.97 9.90
C LYS A 29 4.26 -2.09 9.12
N ASP A 30 5.34 -1.69 9.75
CA ASP A 30 6.28 -0.75 9.14
C ASP A 30 6.77 -1.18 7.77
N ILE A 31 7.07 -2.45 7.57
CA ILE A 31 7.62 -2.87 6.29
C ILE A 31 6.63 -2.69 5.14
N TYR A 32 5.34 -2.78 5.42
CA TYR A 32 4.33 -2.56 4.39
C TYR A 32 3.91 -1.10 4.34
N LYS A 33 3.83 -0.47 5.50
CA LYS A 33 3.43 0.91 5.58
C LYS A 33 4.36 1.80 4.78
N GLU A 34 5.66 1.57 4.91
CA GLU A 34 6.62 2.42 4.22
C GLU A 34 6.49 2.33 2.71
N VAL A 35 6.42 1.13 2.16
CA VAL A 35 6.33 1.02 0.71
C VAL A 35 5.00 1.54 0.20
N MET A 36 3.93 1.29 0.94
CA MET A 36 2.61 1.76 0.52
C MET A 36 2.55 3.27 0.58
N TYR A 37 3.05 3.84 1.65
CA TYR A 37 3.00 5.28 1.81
C TYR A 37 3.88 5.98 0.77
N TYR A 38 5.11 5.54 0.63
CA TYR A 38 6.00 6.21 -0.31
C TYR A 38 5.54 6.06 -1.75
N HIS A 39 5.01 4.92 -2.10
CA HIS A 39 4.62 4.68 -3.48
C HIS A 39 3.28 5.32 -3.82
N PHE A 40 2.28 5.15 -2.97
CA PHE A 40 0.93 5.60 -3.30
C PHE A 40 0.62 7.01 -2.80
N VAL A 41 1.16 7.40 -1.68
CA VAL A 41 0.86 8.73 -1.14
C VAL A 41 1.87 9.76 -1.63
N MET A 42 3.15 9.42 -1.58
CA MET A 42 4.19 10.35 -2.00
C MET A 42 4.54 10.24 -3.46
N ASP A 43 3.91 9.32 -4.15
CA ASP A 43 4.05 9.18 -5.60
C ASP A 43 5.49 8.90 -6.06
N LEU A 44 6.21 8.10 -5.31
CA LEU A 44 7.55 7.72 -5.70
C LEU A 44 7.51 6.44 -6.52
N SER A 45 8.42 6.32 -7.46
CA SER A 45 8.50 5.11 -8.27
C SER A 45 9.05 3.99 -7.42
N ILE A 46 8.86 2.76 -7.87
CA ILE A 46 9.37 1.61 -7.13
C ILE A 46 10.88 1.67 -6.97
N PRO A 47 11.66 2.01 -8.01
CA PRO A 47 13.10 2.14 -7.82
C PRO A 47 13.45 3.24 -6.81
N GLU A 48 12.69 4.31 -6.78
CA GLU A 48 12.94 5.37 -5.81
C GLU A 48 12.67 4.90 -4.40
N VAL A 49 11.61 4.13 -4.21
CA VAL A 49 11.29 3.60 -2.90
C VAL A 49 12.38 2.64 -2.46
N ALA A 50 12.85 1.80 -3.37
CA ALA A 50 13.90 0.86 -3.05
C ALA A 50 15.17 1.57 -2.59
N LYS A 51 15.48 2.67 -3.26
CA LYS A 51 16.65 3.43 -2.91
C LYS A 51 16.49 4.07 -1.53
N MET A 52 15.33 4.64 -1.28
CA MET A 52 15.07 5.26 0.01
C MET A 52 15.15 4.27 1.15
N LEU A 53 14.66 3.09 0.94
CA LEU A 53 14.62 2.08 1.99
C LEU A 53 15.85 1.18 1.98
N ASN A 54 16.76 1.44 1.06
CA ASN A 54 17.99 0.69 0.96
C ASN A 54 17.72 -0.80 0.80
N CYS A 55 16.86 -1.13 -0.12
CA CYS A 55 16.53 -2.53 -0.38
C CYS A 55 16.40 -2.74 -1.88
N LYS A 56 16.15 -3.98 -2.28
CA LYS A 56 16.05 -4.31 -3.69
C LYS A 56 14.68 -3.94 -4.23
N VAL A 57 14.64 -3.68 -5.53
CA VAL A 57 13.38 -3.40 -6.19
C VAL A 57 12.42 -4.59 -6.03
N SER A 58 12.94 -5.81 -6.12
CA SER A 58 12.07 -6.98 -5.97
C SER A 58 11.45 -7.03 -4.57
N THR A 59 12.18 -6.57 -3.58
CA THR A 59 11.67 -6.53 -2.22
C THR A 59 10.51 -5.55 -2.13
N VAL A 60 10.67 -4.37 -2.74
CA VAL A 60 9.60 -3.39 -2.74
C VAL A 60 8.37 -3.94 -3.43
N LYS A 61 8.56 -4.61 -4.57
CA LYS A 61 7.44 -5.17 -5.30
C LYS A 61 6.69 -6.20 -4.48
N GLN A 62 7.41 -7.07 -3.79
CA GLN A 62 6.78 -8.08 -2.96
C GLN A 62 6.00 -7.45 -1.83
N ARG A 63 6.59 -6.45 -1.20
CA ARG A 63 5.92 -5.78 -0.09
C ARG A 63 4.70 -5.01 -0.56
N LEU A 64 4.76 -4.45 -1.77
CA LEU A 64 3.59 -3.76 -2.30
C LEU A 64 2.45 -4.73 -2.59
N VAL A 65 2.76 -5.89 -3.12
CA VAL A 65 1.72 -6.89 -3.38
C VAL A 65 1.03 -7.28 -2.08
N ARG A 66 1.81 -7.56 -1.06
CA ARG A 66 1.25 -7.95 0.22
C ARG A 66 0.52 -6.77 0.86
N GLY A 67 1.09 -5.58 0.75
CA GLY A 67 0.47 -4.40 1.32
C GLY A 67 -0.87 -4.10 0.69
N LYS A 68 -1.00 -4.27 -0.62
CA LYS A 68 -2.27 -4.06 -1.28
C LYS A 68 -3.32 -5.04 -0.78
N LYS A 69 -2.95 -6.29 -0.59
CA LYS A 69 -3.89 -7.27 -0.08
C LYS A 69 -4.35 -6.92 1.33
N LEU A 70 -3.42 -6.50 2.17
CA LEU A 70 -3.77 -6.13 3.52
C LEU A 70 -4.66 -4.89 3.55
N LEU A 71 -4.37 -3.93 2.70
CA LEU A 71 -5.17 -2.74 2.63
C LEU A 71 -6.59 -3.06 2.20
N TYR A 72 -6.72 -3.89 1.17
CA TYR A 72 -8.03 -4.25 0.67
C TYR A 72 -8.83 -4.98 1.75
N ALA A 73 -8.20 -5.89 2.44
CA ALA A 73 -8.89 -6.63 3.48
C ALA A 73 -9.35 -5.71 4.61
N GLN A 74 -8.52 -4.75 4.95
CA GLN A 74 -8.87 -3.84 6.03
C GLN A 74 -10.00 -2.92 5.66
N LEU A 75 -10.00 -2.42 4.42
CA LEU A 75 -11.02 -1.47 4.01
C LEU A 75 -12.36 -2.13 3.72
N PHE A 76 -12.33 -3.33 3.19
CA PHE A 76 -13.57 -3.97 2.80
C PHE A 76 -13.95 -5.17 3.67
N GLY A 77 -13.19 -5.40 4.73
CA GLY A 77 -13.51 -6.47 5.65
C GLY A 77 -13.39 -7.82 5.03
N GLY A 78 -12.51 -8.01 4.13
CA GLY A 78 -12.46 -9.24 3.42
C GLY A 78 -11.88 -10.36 4.20
N GLU A 79 -11.54 -11.41 3.53
CA GLU A 79 -11.07 -12.55 4.12
C GLU A 79 -9.82 -12.37 4.77
N SER A 80 -9.67 -12.86 5.87
CA SER A 80 -8.49 -12.60 6.59
C SER A 80 -7.55 -13.76 6.55
N ASN A 81 -7.76 -14.68 5.71
CA ASN A 81 -6.88 -15.79 5.67
C ASN A 81 -5.49 -15.40 5.38
N ASP A 82 -5.28 -14.28 4.76
CA ASP A 82 -3.94 -13.88 4.52
C ASP A 82 -3.27 -13.38 5.70
N SER A 83 -3.98 -12.97 6.66
CA SER A 83 -3.37 -12.33 7.78
C SER A 83 -2.66 -13.29 8.66
N ARG A 84 -2.78 -14.56 8.40
CA ARG A 84 -2.10 -15.46 9.16
C ARG A 84 -0.71 -15.49 8.94
N GLU A 85 -0.23 -14.95 8.00
CA GLU A 85 1.08 -15.03 7.76
C GLU A 85 1.86 -14.17 8.41
#